data_954e96764639548dd4e10b13bc1376d2
#
_entry.id   954e96764639548dd4e10b13bc1376d2
#
_cell.length_a   1.000
_cell.length_b   1.000
_cell.length_c   1.000
_cell.angle_alpha   90.00
_cell.angle_beta   90.00
_cell.angle_gamma   90.00
#
_symmetry.space_group_name_H-M   'P 1'
#
loop_
_entity.id
_entity.type
_entity.pdbx_description
1 polymer ?
#
loop_
_entity_poly.entity_id
_entity_poly.type
_entity_poly.pdbx_seq_one_letter_code
_entity_poly.pdbx_strand_id
1 'polypeptide(L)'
;MAELRRKTPSIVTMFTAGALEQGRNGWTHQRPEIENYFGAMMRNGNAFPLFPCDANSIQTAYEYATNSFNKSMVIIASKSPLPVYLSLEESRKAVEDGAAILYESATGNKGTIVFAVTGDMVFLPVFEAKDKLEAEGYKVRIVTVVNPRALYRPGDIAWDTVSQPDNRFMDDDHFNALFDGDVLLGVSGGPSAPLEPVMLRTRAPRRDVFRWKRGETTASPAEIMDFNGITAEAMSERAKTLA
;
A
#
# COMPACT_ATOMS: atom_id res chain seq x y z
N MET A 1 -25.68 -11.09 -23.24
CA MET A 1 -24.31 -10.93 -22.78
C MET A 1 -24.05 -11.45 -21.36
N ALA A 2 -25.02 -11.49 -20.46
CA ALA A 2 -24.88 -12.08 -19.12
C ALA A 2 -24.59 -13.60 -19.14
N GLU A 3 -25.11 -14.32 -20.10
CA GLU A 3 -24.94 -15.78 -20.25
C GLU A 3 -23.53 -16.25 -20.65
N LEU A 4 -22.67 -15.34 -21.11
CA LEU A 4 -21.30 -15.67 -21.54
C LEU A 4 -20.26 -15.57 -20.40
N ARG A 5 -20.67 -15.17 -19.19
CA ARG A 5 -19.76 -15.02 -18.06
C ARG A 5 -19.50 -16.36 -17.38
N ARG A 6 -18.61 -17.15 -17.96
CA ARG A 6 -18.08 -18.33 -17.26
C ARG A 6 -17.22 -17.89 -16.09
N LYS A 7 -17.44 -18.52 -14.92
CA LYS A 7 -16.50 -18.41 -13.80
C LYS A 7 -15.22 -19.15 -14.16
N THR A 8 -14.19 -18.42 -14.51
CA THR A 8 -12.86 -18.97 -14.78
C THR A 8 -11.97 -18.64 -13.58
N PRO A 9 -11.24 -19.60 -12.99
CA PRO A 9 -10.29 -19.29 -11.92
C PRO A 9 -9.36 -18.14 -12.32
N SER A 10 -9.07 -17.25 -11.39
CA SER A 10 -8.16 -16.14 -11.62
C SER A 10 -6.75 -16.63 -11.91
N ILE A 11 -6.01 -15.87 -12.70
CA ILE A 11 -4.57 -16.04 -12.82
C ILE A 11 -3.93 -15.36 -11.61
N VAL A 12 -3.14 -16.12 -10.85
CA VAL A 12 -2.42 -15.61 -9.67
C VAL A 12 -0.93 -15.60 -9.95
N THR A 13 -0.34 -14.42 -9.90
CA THR A 13 1.11 -14.25 -10.02
C THR A 13 1.63 -13.71 -8.68
N MET A 14 2.64 -14.37 -8.13
CA MET A 14 3.29 -13.94 -6.90
C MET A 14 4.72 -13.53 -7.19
N PHE A 15 5.04 -12.27 -6.90
CA PHE A 15 6.40 -11.76 -6.86
C PHE A 15 6.91 -11.88 -5.43
N THR A 16 7.92 -12.71 -5.22
CA THR A 16 8.49 -12.99 -3.89
C THR A 16 9.57 -12.02 -3.47
N ALA A 17 9.60 -10.83 -4.04
CA ALA A 17 10.40 -9.71 -3.59
C ALA A 17 9.92 -8.42 -4.28
N GLY A 18 9.72 -7.38 -3.51
CA GLY A 18 9.54 -6.03 -4.02
C GLY A 18 10.87 -5.40 -4.48
N ALA A 19 10.78 -4.21 -5.08
CA ALA A 19 11.95 -3.51 -5.63
C ALA A 19 13.08 -3.31 -4.60
N LEU A 20 12.76 -2.97 -3.37
CA LEU A 20 13.74 -2.76 -2.28
C LEU A 20 14.53 -4.02 -1.95
N GLU A 21 13.86 -5.17 -1.85
CA GLU A 21 14.49 -6.42 -1.48
C GLU A 21 15.45 -6.94 -2.55
N GLN A 22 15.18 -6.60 -3.80
CA GLN A 22 16.03 -6.97 -4.95
C GLN A 22 17.29 -6.10 -5.08
N GLY A 23 17.47 -5.11 -4.22
CA GLY A 23 18.63 -4.22 -4.26
C GLY A 23 19.97 -4.93 -4.29
N ARG A 24 20.12 -5.98 -3.48
CA ARG A 24 21.36 -6.79 -3.42
C ARG A 24 21.66 -7.55 -4.70
N ASN A 25 20.68 -7.82 -5.52
CA ASN A 25 20.83 -8.50 -6.81
C ASN A 25 21.24 -7.53 -7.93
N GLY A 26 21.44 -6.26 -7.61
CA GLY A 26 21.88 -5.23 -8.53
C GLY A 26 20.78 -4.63 -9.40
N TRP A 27 21.17 -3.67 -10.19
CA TRP A 27 20.31 -2.89 -11.08
C TRP A 27 19.31 -3.71 -11.90
N THR A 28 19.75 -4.82 -12.46
CA THR A 28 18.90 -5.63 -13.36
C THR A 28 17.73 -6.33 -12.67
N HIS A 29 17.72 -6.38 -11.33
CA HIS A 29 16.69 -7.04 -10.53
C HIS A 29 15.83 -6.08 -9.70
N GLN A 30 16.25 -4.82 -9.59
CA GLN A 30 15.51 -3.76 -8.91
C GLN A 30 14.37 -3.26 -9.80
N ARG A 31 13.36 -4.04 -10.04
CA ARG A 31 12.31 -3.77 -11.03
C ARG A 31 11.10 -3.01 -10.48
N PRO A 32 11.21 -1.74 -10.11
CA PRO A 32 10.07 -0.95 -9.62
C PRO A 32 8.99 -0.76 -10.70
N GLU A 33 9.35 -0.91 -11.98
CA GLU A 33 8.40 -0.84 -13.09
C GLU A 33 7.31 -1.92 -13.03
N ILE A 34 7.53 -3.07 -12.40
CA ILE A 34 6.52 -4.11 -12.23
C ILE A 34 5.38 -3.57 -11.35
N GLU A 35 5.69 -2.99 -10.21
CA GLU A 35 4.72 -2.41 -9.30
C GLU A 35 3.99 -1.24 -9.96
N ASN A 36 4.70 -0.41 -10.72
CA ASN A 36 4.12 0.70 -11.47
C ASN A 36 3.17 0.21 -12.56
N TYR A 37 3.56 -0.81 -13.30
CA TYR A 37 2.74 -1.38 -14.37
C TYR A 37 1.41 -1.92 -13.84
N PHE A 38 1.44 -2.75 -12.80
CA PHE A 38 0.23 -3.30 -12.22
C PHE A 38 -0.58 -2.21 -11.48
N GLY A 39 0.08 -1.25 -10.86
CA GLY A 39 -0.58 -0.08 -10.27
C GLY A 39 -1.35 0.73 -11.31
N ALA A 40 -0.77 1.00 -12.46
CA ALA A 40 -1.46 1.68 -13.55
C ALA A 40 -2.60 0.84 -14.15
N MET A 41 -2.44 -0.47 -14.24
CA MET A 41 -3.47 -1.37 -14.77
C MET A 41 -4.67 -1.57 -13.84
N MET A 42 -4.58 -1.22 -12.57
CA MET A 42 -5.72 -1.29 -11.63
C MET A 42 -6.93 -0.52 -12.14
N ARG A 43 -6.72 0.65 -12.71
CA ARG A 43 -7.79 1.51 -13.25
C ARG A 43 -8.47 0.93 -14.48
N ASN A 44 -7.79 0.06 -15.20
CA ASN A 44 -8.32 -0.57 -16.41
C ASN A 44 -9.13 -1.84 -16.12
N GLY A 45 -9.34 -2.17 -14.86
CA GLY A 45 -10.27 -3.21 -14.46
C GLY A 45 -9.72 -4.64 -14.43
N ASN A 46 -8.52 -4.91 -14.92
CA ASN A 46 -8.04 -6.28 -15.11
C ASN A 46 -6.94 -6.73 -14.16
N ALA A 47 -6.20 -5.82 -13.54
CA ALA A 47 -5.16 -6.14 -12.59
C ALA A 47 -5.59 -5.85 -11.15
N PHE A 48 -5.31 -6.78 -10.27
CA PHE A 48 -5.61 -6.70 -8.84
C PHE A 48 -4.31 -6.91 -8.05
N PRO A 49 -3.46 -5.89 -7.96
CA PRO A 49 -2.25 -5.98 -7.17
C PRO A 49 -2.58 -5.92 -5.68
N LEU A 50 -1.96 -6.81 -4.92
CA LEU A 50 -2.04 -6.91 -3.48
C LEU A 50 -0.65 -6.69 -2.89
N PHE A 51 -0.60 -5.85 -1.86
CA PHE A 51 0.64 -5.45 -1.17
C PHE A 51 0.54 -5.83 0.30
N PRO A 52 0.68 -7.10 0.65
CA PRO A 52 0.65 -7.53 2.05
C PRO A 52 1.80 -6.89 2.84
N CYS A 53 1.55 -6.63 4.13
CA CYS A 53 2.51 -5.98 5.02
C CYS A 53 3.27 -6.97 5.92
N ASP A 54 2.78 -8.21 6.02
CA ASP A 54 3.32 -9.24 6.92
C ASP A 54 2.92 -10.65 6.48
N ALA A 55 3.38 -11.68 7.21
CA ALA A 55 3.11 -13.08 6.89
C ALA A 55 1.61 -13.43 6.90
N ASN A 56 0.83 -12.88 7.83
CA ASN A 56 -0.60 -13.15 7.91
C ASN A 56 -1.35 -12.53 6.72
N SER A 57 -0.98 -11.33 6.34
CA SER A 57 -1.56 -10.67 5.17
C SER A 57 -1.10 -11.30 3.84
N ILE A 58 0.10 -11.88 3.77
CA ILE A 58 0.52 -12.71 2.61
C ILE A 58 -0.37 -13.93 2.48
N GLN A 59 -0.59 -14.67 3.58
CA GLN A 59 -1.45 -15.85 3.58
C GLN A 59 -2.87 -15.49 3.13
N THR A 60 -3.46 -14.46 3.72
CA THR A 60 -4.84 -14.06 3.41
C THR A 60 -4.99 -13.48 2.00
N ALA A 61 -3.98 -12.76 1.50
CA ALA A 61 -3.94 -12.30 0.11
C ALA A 61 -3.89 -13.48 -0.87
N TYR A 62 -3.12 -14.52 -0.56
CA TYR A 62 -3.07 -15.74 -1.37
C TYR A 62 -4.41 -16.49 -1.33
N GLU A 63 -5.02 -16.66 -0.16
CA GLU A 63 -6.36 -17.25 -0.01
C GLU A 63 -7.40 -16.46 -0.82
N TYR A 64 -7.40 -15.14 -0.73
CA TYR A 64 -8.30 -14.27 -1.49
C TYR A 64 -8.08 -14.41 -3.00
N ALA A 65 -6.84 -14.41 -3.45
CA ALA A 65 -6.49 -14.51 -4.87
C ALA A 65 -6.90 -15.85 -5.48
N THR A 66 -6.60 -16.97 -4.79
CA THR A 66 -6.90 -18.32 -5.28
C THR A 66 -8.39 -18.66 -5.26
N ASN A 67 -9.18 -18.00 -4.41
CA ASN A 67 -10.64 -18.15 -4.37
C ASN A 67 -11.37 -17.16 -5.29
N SER A 68 -10.66 -16.34 -6.06
CA SER A 68 -11.25 -15.36 -6.96
C SER A 68 -11.45 -15.92 -8.39
N PHE A 69 -12.30 -15.24 -9.17
CA PHE A 69 -12.62 -15.64 -10.54
C PHE A 69 -12.51 -14.43 -11.48
N ASN A 70 -12.13 -14.72 -12.73
CA ASN A 70 -12.09 -13.75 -13.83
C ASN A 70 -11.19 -12.54 -13.59
N LYS A 71 -10.10 -12.70 -12.82
CA LYS A 71 -9.18 -11.62 -12.41
C LYS A 71 -7.74 -11.99 -12.72
N SER A 72 -6.90 -10.99 -12.90
CA SER A 72 -5.45 -11.12 -12.87
C SER A 72 -4.95 -10.63 -11.52
N MET A 73 -4.74 -11.56 -10.60
CA MET A 73 -4.27 -11.29 -9.24
C MET A 73 -2.76 -11.24 -9.21
N VAL A 74 -2.22 -10.20 -8.59
CA VAL A 74 -0.77 -10.02 -8.45
C VAL A 74 -0.46 -9.77 -6.98
N ILE A 75 0.36 -10.62 -6.36
CA ILE A 75 0.79 -10.46 -4.98
C ILE A 75 2.26 -10.07 -4.99
N ILE A 76 2.59 -8.94 -4.37
CA ILE A 76 3.96 -8.44 -4.23
C ILE A 76 4.31 -8.50 -2.75
N ALA A 77 5.18 -9.43 -2.38
CA ALA A 77 5.51 -9.74 -0.99
C ALA A 77 6.99 -10.01 -0.82
N SER A 78 7.51 -9.72 0.37
CA SER A 78 8.87 -10.05 0.76
C SER A 78 9.05 -11.56 0.95
N LYS A 79 10.25 -12.04 0.71
CA LYS A 79 10.74 -13.37 1.12
C LYS A 79 11.56 -13.32 2.40
N SER A 80 11.78 -12.14 2.95
CA SER A 80 12.53 -11.94 4.19
C SER A 80 11.63 -12.05 5.41
N PRO A 81 12.15 -12.52 6.57
CA PRO A 81 11.42 -12.46 7.83
C PRO A 81 11.08 -11.01 8.18
N LEU A 82 9.82 -10.74 8.45
CA LEU A 82 9.27 -9.44 8.84
C LEU A 82 8.43 -9.58 10.10
N PRO A 83 8.26 -8.50 10.89
CA PRO A 83 7.31 -8.50 12.00
C PRO A 83 5.89 -8.81 11.53
N VAL A 84 5.09 -9.43 12.39
CA VAL A 84 3.66 -9.63 12.16
C VAL A 84 2.91 -8.50 12.83
N TYR A 85 2.12 -7.77 12.06
CA TYR A 85 1.37 -6.59 12.51
C TYR A 85 -0.11 -6.88 12.71
N LEU A 86 -0.70 -7.74 11.87
CA LEU A 86 -2.12 -8.05 11.84
C LEU A 86 -2.37 -9.51 12.26
N SER A 87 -3.47 -9.76 12.96
CA SER A 87 -4.03 -11.10 13.08
C SER A 87 -4.54 -11.61 11.71
N LEU A 88 -4.80 -12.90 11.58
CA LEU A 88 -5.39 -13.46 10.36
C LEU A 88 -6.76 -12.87 10.04
N GLU A 89 -7.57 -12.56 11.05
CA GLU A 89 -8.89 -11.96 10.88
C GLU A 89 -8.79 -10.53 10.36
N GLU A 90 -7.96 -9.70 10.99
CA GLU A 90 -7.67 -8.33 10.53
C GLU A 90 -7.08 -8.32 9.13
N SER A 91 -6.19 -9.26 8.82
CA SER A 91 -5.59 -9.41 7.50
C SER A 91 -6.63 -9.73 6.41
N ARG A 92 -7.57 -10.64 6.68
CA ARG A 92 -8.68 -10.92 5.74
C ARG A 92 -9.49 -9.68 5.46
N LYS A 93 -9.84 -8.95 6.52
CA LYS A 93 -10.58 -7.70 6.37
C LYS A 93 -9.78 -6.66 5.59
N ALA A 94 -8.49 -6.51 5.86
CA ALA A 94 -7.62 -5.58 5.13
C ALA A 94 -7.53 -5.91 3.63
N VAL A 95 -7.46 -7.18 3.26
CA VAL A 95 -7.47 -7.62 1.85
C VAL A 95 -8.81 -7.34 1.18
N GLU A 96 -9.93 -7.56 1.87
CA GLU A 96 -11.27 -7.32 1.33
C GLU A 96 -11.60 -5.83 1.23
N ASP A 97 -11.35 -5.07 2.28
CA ASP A 97 -11.72 -3.65 2.39
C ASP A 97 -10.66 -2.73 1.75
N GLY A 98 -9.43 -3.21 1.57
CA GLY A 98 -8.34 -2.49 0.90
C GLY A 98 -7.23 -2.02 1.83
N ALA A 99 -7.55 -1.68 3.08
CA ALA A 99 -6.60 -1.12 4.03
C ALA A 99 -6.99 -1.44 5.48
N ALA A 100 -6.03 -1.31 6.40
CA ALA A 100 -6.27 -1.42 7.84
C ALA A 100 -5.36 -0.48 8.64
N ILE A 101 -5.81 -0.04 9.81
CA ILE A 101 -4.98 0.70 10.76
C ILE A 101 -4.04 -0.30 11.46
N LEU A 102 -2.73 -0.06 11.38
CA LEU A 102 -1.73 -0.79 12.13
C LEU A 102 -1.39 -0.11 13.46
N TYR A 103 -1.53 1.19 13.49
CA TYR A 103 -1.24 2.00 14.69
C TYR A 103 -2.04 3.29 14.69
N GLU A 104 -2.47 3.72 15.87
CA GLU A 104 -3.06 5.02 16.10
C GLU A 104 -2.66 5.56 17.47
N SER A 105 -2.15 6.80 17.52
CA SER A 105 -1.79 7.48 18.77
C SER A 105 -3.01 7.75 19.63
N ALA A 106 -2.92 7.43 20.91
CA ALA A 106 -3.97 7.77 21.87
C ALA A 106 -4.08 9.29 22.16
N THR A 107 -2.96 10.01 22.08
CA THR A 107 -2.87 11.43 22.47
C THR A 107 -2.03 12.24 21.49
N GLY A 108 -2.21 13.55 21.49
CA GLY A 108 -1.45 14.53 20.72
C GLY A 108 -2.26 15.82 20.61
N ASN A 109 -1.60 16.98 20.50
CA ASN A 109 -2.23 18.30 20.48
C ASN A 109 -1.79 19.21 19.33
N LYS A 110 -0.86 18.76 18.47
CA LYS A 110 -0.33 19.54 17.35
C LYS A 110 -0.95 19.22 15.98
N GLY A 111 -1.85 18.26 15.94
CA GLY A 111 -2.48 17.81 14.69
C GLY A 111 -2.27 16.30 14.45
N THR A 112 -2.94 15.79 13.42
CA THR A 112 -2.93 14.37 13.05
C THR A 112 -2.16 14.15 11.75
N ILE A 113 -1.14 13.31 11.81
CA ILE A 113 -0.35 12.89 10.66
C ILE A 113 -0.71 11.45 10.33
N VAL A 114 -1.12 11.21 9.09
CA VAL A 114 -1.48 9.88 8.60
C VAL A 114 -0.40 9.38 7.65
N PHE A 115 0.12 8.18 7.91
CA PHE A 115 0.95 7.44 6.96
C PHE A 115 0.09 6.40 6.24
N ALA A 116 -0.03 6.52 4.91
CA ALA A 116 -0.62 5.51 4.04
C ALA A 116 0.51 4.70 3.40
N VAL A 117 0.64 3.43 3.76
CA VAL A 117 1.84 2.63 3.46
C VAL A 117 1.50 1.45 2.57
N THR A 118 2.23 1.28 1.45
CA THR A 118 2.18 0.08 0.60
C THR A 118 3.52 -0.65 0.61
N GLY A 119 3.44 -1.98 0.59
CA GLY A 119 4.60 -2.84 0.71
C GLY A 119 4.93 -3.18 2.15
N ASP A 120 5.98 -3.93 2.35
CA ASP A 120 6.31 -4.58 3.63
C ASP A 120 7.55 -3.98 4.31
N MET A 121 8.63 -3.76 3.56
CA MET A 121 9.92 -3.37 4.12
C MET A 121 9.99 -1.91 4.62
N VAL A 122 9.05 -1.06 4.23
CA VAL A 122 9.06 0.37 4.58
C VAL A 122 8.43 0.68 5.94
N PHE A 123 7.87 -0.31 6.63
CA PHE A 123 7.25 -0.08 7.93
C PHE A 123 8.24 0.29 9.02
N LEU A 124 9.45 -0.26 9.02
CA LEU A 124 10.44 0.07 10.03
C LEU A 124 10.73 1.59 10.11
N PRO A 125 11.16 2.26 9.02
CA PRO A 125 11.37 3.70 9.06
C PRO A 125 10.08 4.50 9.30
N VAL A 126 8.90 3.98 8.95
CA VAL A 126 7.61 4.63 9.27
C VAL A 126 7.33 4.60 10.77
N PHE A 127 7.54 3.46 11.44
CA PHE A 127 7.39 3.37 12.89
C PHE A 127 8.41 4.25 13.64
N GLU A 128 9.64 4.32 13.17
CA GLU A 128 10.65 5.23 13.72
C GLU A 128 10.27 6.71 13.53
N ALA A 129 9.70 7.07 12.37
CA ALA A 129 9.17 8.42 12.13
C ALA A 129 7.99 8.76 13.06
N LYS A 130 7.11 7.78 13.29
CA LYS A 130 6.01 7.89 14.25
C LYS A 130 6.54 8.23 15.64
N ASP A 131 7.55 7.50 16.15
CA ASP A 131 8.11 7.74 17.48
C ASP A 131 8.65 9.17 17.62
N LYS A 132 9.32 9.68 16.58
CA LYS A 132 9.82 11.06 16.53
C LYS A 132 8.69 12.09 16.58
N LEU A 133 7.63 11.88 15.81
CA LEU A 133 6.49 12.79 15.73
C LEU A 133 5.66 12.81 17.02
N GLU A 134 5.45 11.65 17.63
CA GLU A 134 4.76 11.55 18.93
C GLU A 134 5.54 12.23 20.05
N ALA A 135 6.86 12.07 20.08
CA ALA A 135 7.71 12.79 21.04
C ALA A 135 7.60 14.33 20.93
N GLU A 136 7.22 14.82 19.75
CA GLU A 136 6.96 16.24 19.51
C GLU A 136 5.48 16.67 19.70
N GLY A 137 4.59 15.75 20.06
CA GLY A 137 3.20 16.01 20.39
C GLY A 137 2.20 15.90 19.24
N TYR A 138 2.57 15.29 18.10
CA TYR A 138 1.64 14.98 17.03
C TYR A 138 0.86 13.69 17.32
N LYS A 139 -0.36 13.59 16.82
CA LYS A 139 -1.03 12.30 16.67
C LYS A 139 -0.57 11.64 15.38
N VAL A 140 -0.32 10.34 15.43
CA VAL A 140 0.09 9.59 14.25
C VAL A 140 -0.85 8.41 14.05
N ARG A 141 -1.27 8.20 12.80
CA ARG A 141 -1.96 7.00 12.35
C ARG A 141 -1.16 6.35 11.24
N ILE A 142 -0.95 5.04 11.34
CA ILE A 142 -0.30 4.23 10.30
C ILE A 142 -1.35 3.29 9.71
N VAL A 143 -1.58 3.41 8.41
CA VAL A 143 -2.55 2.62 7.66
C VAL A 143 -1.80 1.81 6.61
N THR A 144 -1.93 0.48 6.66
CA THR A 144 -1.45 -0.38 5.57
C THR A 144 -2.46 -0.41 4.43
N VAL A 145 -1.99 -0.23 3.21
CA VAL A 145 -2.78 -0.35 1.99
C VAL A 145 -2.45 -1.68 1.32
N VAL A 146 -3.29 -2.68 1.55
CA VAL A 146 -3.07 -4.06 1.08
C VAL A 146 -3.68 -4.29 -0.30
N ASN A 147 -4.89 -3.78 -0.53
CA ASN A 147 -5.60 -3.90 -1.80
C ASN A 147 -6.02 -2.51 -2.29
N PRO A 148 -5.11 -1.78 -2.94
CA PRO A 148 -5.37 -0.40 -3.33
C PRO A 148 -6.55 -0.25 -4.30
N ARG A 149 -6.88 -1.29 -5.06
CA ARG A 149 -8.03 -1.25 -5.96
C ARG A 149 -9.36 -1.05 -5.23
N ALA A 150 -9.53 -1.65 -4.05
CA ALA A 150 -10.73 -1.48 -3.23
C ALA A 150 -10.92 -0.03 -2.72
N LEU A 151 -9.87 0.79 -2.79
CA LEU A 151 -9.89 2.18 -2.34
C LEU A 151 -10.33 3.18 -3.44
N TYR A 152 -10.49 2.76 -4.68
CA TYR A 152 -11.11 3.61 -5.70
C TYR A 152 -12.62 3.75 -5.45
N ARG A 153 -13.23 4.79 -6.00
CA ARG A 153 -14.69 4.84 -6.18
C ARG A 153 -15.10 4.04 -7.40
N PRO A 154 -16.30 3.47 -7.42
CA PRO A 154 -16.78 2.72 -8.60
C PRO A 154 -16.64 3.48 -9.92
N GLY A 155 -16.85 4.80 -9.91
CA GLY A 155 -16.75 5.65 -11.10
C GLY A 155 -15.31 5.95 -11.58
N ASP A 156 -14.31 5.69 -10.74
CA ASP A 156 -12.91 5.96 -11.07
C ASP A 156 -12.26 4.83 -11.88
N ILE A 157 -12.92 3.67 -11.94
CA ILE A 157 -12.41 2.47 -12.60
C ILE A 157 -13.18 2.21 -13.90
N ALA A 158 -12.45 2.19 -15.01
CA ALA A 158 -13.01 1.82 -16.30
C ALA A 158 -13.40 0.32 -16.31
N TRP A 159 -14.52 -0.01 -16.95
CA TRP A 159 -15.00 -1.39 -17.21
C TRP A 159 -15.44 -2.20 -15.99
N ASP A 160 -15.42 -1.65 -14.80
CA ASP A 160 -15.62 -2.39 -13.56
C ASP A 160 -17.02 -2.96 -13.42
N THR A 161 -18.03 -2.14 -13.66
CA THR A 161 -19.45 -2.50 -13.52
C THR A 161 -19.92 -3.58 -14.49
N VAL A 162 -19.23 -3.73 -15.63
CA VAL A 162 -19.60 -4.68 -16.67
C VAL A 162 -18.93 -6.04 -16.47
N SER A 163 -17.67 -6.05 -16.02
CA SER A 163 -16.85 -7.26 -16.00
C SER A 163 -16.65 -7.90 -14.62
N GLN A 164 -16.87 -7.16 -13.53
CA GLN A 164 -16.52 -7.55 -12.19
C GLN A 164 -17.61 -7.22 -11.17
N PRO A 165 -18.77 -7.90 -11.20
CA PRO A 165 -19.90 -7.58 -10.30
C PRO A 165 -19.59 -7.81 -8.81
N ASP A 166 -18.57 -8.60 -8.50
CA ASP A 166 -18.19 -8.97 -7.14
C ASP A 166 -17.09 -8.05 -6.55
N ASN A 167 -16.73 -6.97 -7.25
CA ASN A 167 -15.75 -6.02 -6.71
C ASN A 167 -16.36 -5.24 -5.55
N ARG A 168 -15.62 -5.22 -4.45
CA ARG A 168 -15.92 -4.37 -3.31
C ARG A 168 -15.14 -3.06 -3.44
N PHE A 169 -15.79 -1.98 -3.06
CA PHE A 169 -15.18 -0.66 -2.95
C PHE A 169 -15.47 -0.12 -1.57
N MET A 170 -14.44 0.44 -0.95
CA MET A 170 -14.58 1.12 0.33
C MET A 170 -15.42 2.39 0.14
N ASP A 171 -16.47 2.55 0.94
CA ASP A 171 -17.27 3.77 0.95
C ASP A 171 -16.48 4.97 1.49
N ASP A 172 -17.05 6.17 1.34
CA ASP A 172 -16.36 7.39 1.71
C ASP A 172 -16.21 7.55 3.23
N ASP A 173 -17.13 7.05 4.04
CA ASP A 173 -17.06 7.16 5.49
C ASP A 173 -15.95 6.29 6.06
N HIS A 174 -15.87 5.03 5.63
CA HIS A 174 -14.77 4.14 6.01
C HIS A 174 -13.43 4.65 5.50
N PHE A 175 -13.38 5.15 4.25
CA PHE A 175 -12.16 5.73 3.69
C PHE A 175 -11.67 6.92 4.52
N ASN A 176 -12.56 7.85 4.84
CA ASN A 176 -12.22 9.02 5.64
C ASN A 176 -11.78 8.63 7.06
N ALA A 177 -12.42 7.65 7.68
CA ALA A 177 -12.01 7.14 8.99
C ALA A 177 -10.56 6.64 9.02
N LEU A 178 -10.06 6.10 7.90
CA LEU A 178 -8.68 5.65 7.78
C LEU A 178 -7.71 6.79 7.47
N PHE A 179 -8.06 7.66 6.52
CA PHE A 179 -7.11 8.56 5.85
C PHE A 179 -7.29 10.05 6.16
N ASP A 180 -8.30 10.44 6.94
CA ASP A 180 -8.44 11.84 7.35
C ASP A 180 -7.41 12.23 8.41
N GLY A 181 -6.77 13.38 8.17
CA GLY A 181 -5.78 14.00 9.03
C GLY A 181 -5.38 15.36 8.49
N ASP A 182 -4.56 16.10 9.25
CA ASP A 182 -4.04 17.42 8.83
C ASP A 182 -2.97 17.27 7.74
N VAL A 183 -2.19 16.19 7.82
CA VAL A 183 -1.17 15.81 6.84
C VAL A 183 -1.30 14.33 6.50
N LEU A 184 -1.23 14.00 5.21
CA LEU A 184 -1.14 12.62 4.75
C LEU A 184 0.17 12.39 4.01
N LEU A 185 0.96 11.44 4.49
CA LEU A 185 2.18 10.98 3.82
C LEU A 185 1.96 9.57 3.26
N GLY A 186 2.03 9.47 1.94
CA GLY A 186 2.11 8.17 1.27
C GLY A 186 3.52 7.62 1.37
N VAL A 187 3.68 6.33 1.67
CA VAL A 187 4.99 5.66 1.68
C VAL A 187 4.89 4.37 0.89
N SER A 188 5.75 4.21 -0.10
CA SER A 188 5.78 3.02 -0.94
C SER A 188 7.19 2.45 -1.05
N GLY A 189 7.32 1.14 -0.92
CA GLY A 189 8.57 0.41 -1.22
C GLY A 189 8.94 0.39 -2.70
N GLY A 190 8.00 0.75 -3.56
CA GLY A 190 8.14 0.89 -5.00
C GLY A 190 7.68 2.27 -5.48
N PRO A 191 7.17 2.37 -6.73
CA PRO A 191 6.55 3.58 -7.26
C PRO A 191 5.26 3.95 -6.53
N SER A 192 4.77 5.18 -6.76
CA SER A 192 3.57 5.70 -6.08
C SER A 192 2.23 5.23 -6.66
N ALA A 193 2.22 4.55 -7.80
CA ALA A 193 0.97 4.13 -8.45
C ALA A 193 0.00 3.36 -7.53
N PRO A 194 0.43 2.46 -6.63
CA PRO A 194 -0.48 1.80 -5.70
C PRO A 194 -1.15 2.74 -4.68
N LEU A 195 -0.58 3.92 -4.44
CA LEU A 195 -1.14 4.93 -3.54
C LEU A 195 -2.07 5.92 -4.25
N GLU A 196 -2.21 5.83 -5.57
CA GLU A 196 -3.05 6.76 -6.35
C GLU A 196 -4.47 6.90 -5.77
N PRO A 197 -5.22 5.83 -5.47
CA PRO A 197 -6.58 5.97 -4.95
C PRO A 197 -6.64 6.73 -3.62
N VAL A 198 -5.62 6.55 -2.76
CA VAL A 198 -5.53 7.29 -1.50
C VAL A 198 -5.28 8.77 -1.78
N MET A 199 -4.33 9.09 -2.66
CA MET A 199 -3.95 10.47 -2.98
C MET A 199 -5.06 11.24 -3.69
N LEU A 200 -5.91 10.56 -4.47
CA LEU A 200 -7.03 11.18 -5.17
C LEU A 200 -8.24 11.42 -4.27
N ARG A 201 -8.49 10.53 -3.29
CA ARG A 201 -9.69 10.58 -2.45
C ARG A 201 -9.51 11.34 -1.15
N THR A 202 -8.28 11.39 -0.61
CA THR A 202 -8.02 11.99 0.70
C THR A 202 -8.48 13.45 0.77
N ARG A 203 -9.05 13.81 1.90
CA ARG A 203 -9.41 15.19 2.26
C ARG A 203 -8.29 15.92 3.00
N ALA A 204 -7.18 15.23 3.31
CA ALA A 204 -6.03 15.86 3.95
C ALA A 204 -5.58 17.08 3.15
N PRO A 205 -5.55 18.28 3.76
CA PRO A 205 -5.24 19.54 3.06
C PRO A 205 -3.78 19.55 2.56
N ARG A 206 -2.91 18.82 3.21
CA ARG A 206 -1.48 18.76 2.92
C ARG A 206 -1.05 17.30 2.78
N ARG A 207 -0.33 17.00 1.70
CA ARG A 207 0.07 15.64 1.38
C ARG A 207 1.35 15.58 0.58
N ASP A 208 2.10 14.48 0.74
CA ASP A 208 3.29 14.16 -0.03
C ASP A 208 3.47 12.64 -0.14
N VAL A 209 4.40 12.18 -1.00
CA VAL A 209 4.65 10.75 -1.22
C VAL A 209 6.15 10.45 -1.20
N PHE A 210 6.54 9.54 -0.31
CA PHE A 210 7.83 8.89 -0.27
C PHE A 210 7.78 7.60 -1.09
N ARG A 211 8.63 7.46 -2.07
CA ARG A 211 8.57 6.38 -3.03
C ARG A 211 9.91 6.10 -3.67
N TRP A 212 10.03 4.99 -4.34
CA TRP A 212 11.14 4.73 -5.24
C TRP A 212 11.21 5.81 -6.33
N LYS A 213 12.35 6.46 -6.46
CA LYS A 213 12.62 7.51 -7.45
C LYS A 213 13.66 7.05 -8.46
N ARG A 214 14.68 6.34 -7.98
CA ARG A 214 15.76 5.84 -8.81
C ARG A 214 16.36 4.56 -8.22
N GLY A 215 16.77 3.66 -9.10
CA GLY A 215 17.64 2.55 -8.75
C GLY A 215 19.10 2.98 -8.86
N GLU A 216 19.94 2.28 -8.13
CA GLU A 216 21.38 2.44 -8.17
C GLU A 216 22.04 1.06 -8.37
N THR A 217 23.32 0.98 -8.21
CA THR A 217 24.08 -0.27 -8.20
C THR A 217 23.62 -1.22 -7.08
N THR A 218 24.30 -2.33 -6.90
CA THR A 218 24.00 -3.28 -5.82
C THR A 218 24.04 -2.59 -4.46
N ALA A 219 22.94 -2.65 -3.72
CA ALA A 219 22.78 -2.03 -2.41
C ALA A 219 21.83 -2.84 -1.53
N SER A 220 21.94 -2.68 -0.22
CA SER A 220 20.96 -3.24 0.72
C SER A 220 19.64 -2.48 0.62
N PRO A 221 18.52 -3.08 1.08
CA PRO A 221 17.23 -2.38 1.14
C PRO A 221 17.31 -1.04 1.90
N ALA A 222 18.07 -1.00 3.01
CA ALA A 222 18.24 0.22 3.80
C ALA A 222 18.95 1.32 3.01
N GLU A 223 20.03 1.00 2.30
CA GLU A 223 20.75 1.96 1.45
C GLU A 223 19.88 2.46 0.31
N ILE A 224 19.05 1.58 -0.29
CA ILE A 224 18.12 2.01 -1.34
C ILE A 224 17.04 2.93 -0.78
N MET A 225 16.51 2.64 0.41
CA MET A 225 15.57 3.54 1.08
C MET A 225 16.21 4.90 1.33
N ASP A 226 17.44 4.94 1.82
CA ASP A 226 18.18 6.18 2.05
C ASP A 226 18.37 6.98 0.76
N PHE A 227 18.84 6.37 -0.33
CA PHE A 227 18.94 7.00 -1.66
C PHE A 227 17.64 7.62 -2.14
N ASN A 228 16.53 7.03 -1.78
CA ASN A 228 15.21 7.50 -2.18
C ASN A 228 14.58 8.45 -1.16
N GLY A 229 15.24 8.70 -0.03
CA GLY A 229 14.75 9.54 1.05
C GLY A 229 13.60 8.91 1.84
N ILE A 230 13.47 7.58 1.82
CA ILE A 230 12.49 6.83 2.61
C ILE A 230 13.12 6.53 3.98
N THR A 231 13.34 7.57 4.75
CA THR A 231 13.96 7.50 6.09
C THR A 231 13.05 8.12 7.14
N ALA A 232 13.22 7.69 8.39
CA ALA A 232 12.46 8.24 9.51
C ALA A 232 12.66 9.76 9.65
N GLU A 233 13.89 10.23 9.47
CA GLU A 233 14.26 11.65 9.51
C GLU A 233 13.52 12.43 8.44
N ALA A 234 13.65 12.02 7.17
CA ALA A 234 13.04 12.73 6.04
C ALA A 234 11.52 12.77 6.16
N MET A 235 10.90 11.67 6.58
CA MET A 235 9.45 11.58 6.76
C MET A 235 8.97 12.46 7.91
N SER A 236 9.63 12.44 9.07
CA SER A 236 9.25 13.27 10.21
C SER A 236 9.44 14.77 9.93
N GLU A 237 10.55 15.17 9.32
CA GLU A 237 10.78 16.57 8.94
C GLU A 237 9.75 17.05 7.90
N ARG A 238 9.45 16.21 6.91
CA ARG A 238 8.44 16.56 5.92
C ARG A 238 7.06 16.71 6.51
N ALA A 239 6.67 15.79 7.40
CA ALA A 239 5.40 15.88 8.13
C ALA A 239 5.29 17.20 8.90
N LYS A 240 6.33 17.60 9.65
CA LYS A 240 6.37 18.86 10.40
C LYS A 240 6.31 20.09 9.50
N THR A 241 6.99 20.06 8.36
CA THR A 241 6.97 21.16 7.39
C THR A 241 5.57 21.37 6.81
N LEU A 242 4.81 20.29 6.70
CA LEU A 242 3.44 20.34 6.17
C LEU A 242 2.41 20.63 7.27
N ALA A 243 2.66 20.30 8.53
CA ALA A 243 1.74 20.51 9.65
C ALA A 243 1.69 21.97 10.08
#